data_2810998009cb5a16a69e9e53abc5f0d7
#
_entry.id   2810998009cb5a16a69e9e53abc5f0d7
#
_cell.length_a   1.000
_cell.length_b   1.000
_cell.length_c   1.000
_cell.angle_alpha   90.00
_cell.angle_beta   90.00
_cell.angle_gamma   90.00
#
_symmetry.space_group_name_H-M   'P 1'
#
loop_
_entity.id
_entity.type
_entity.pdbx_description
1 polymer ?
#
loop_
_entity_poly.entity_id
_entity_poly.type
_entity_poly.pdbx_seq_one_letter_code
_entity_poly.pdbx_strand_id
1 'polypeptide(L)'
;MEKKVESLAGYVEHIIYRNADNGYTVLNLVSGEDEITCVGVFSAIAEGENIEAQGEYTEHPTYGQQFKVASFEEKAPEDEEAIERYLGSGAIKGIGLAMAARIVRRFKEDTFRIIEEEPERLAEIKGISSRKAMEIASQVNEKRDLRQAMIFLQQYGITMNLAVKVYQAYGQDIYSIIRENPYRLADDIDGVGFRTADEIAARVGIRMDSDFRVRSGILYTLLQASGEGHTYLPETELTPRAAKLLNVTAEQVEKQYMDLAIERKIILKQMEDQTQIYAASFYYMEANTATMLKRLNVSYDVSDMEIEQRIRGIEKKSGMTLDEHQVTAVKEAVRNGLLVITGGPGTGKTTTINTIIRYFELE
;
A
#
# COMPACT_ATOMS: atom_id res chain seq x y z
N MET A 1 -4.49 10.45 34.25
CA MET A 1 -3.07 10.26 34.56
C MET A 1 -2.31 10.63 33.30
N GLU A 2 -1.56 11.71 33.34
CA GLU A 2 -0.65 12.03 32.24
C GLU A 2 0.39 10.89 32.14
N LYS A 3 0.49 10.25 30.99
CA LYS A 3 1.48 9.23 30.72
C LYS A 3 2.85 9.92 30.69
N LYS A 4 3.74 9.49 31.57
CA LYS A 4 5.08 10.04 31.66
C LYS A 4 5.90 9.50 30.49
N VAL A 5 6.20 10.34 29.52
CA VAL A 5 7.14 10.01 28.44
C VAL A 5 8.53 9.97 29.06
N GLU A 6 9.20 8.86 28.94
CA GLU A 6 10.56 8.65 29.42
C GLU A 6 11.53 8.62 28.23
N SER A 7 12.77 9.04 28.44
CA SER A 7 13.85 8.95 27.44
C SER A 7 14.79 7.83 27.82
N LEU A 8 15.17 7.01 26.83
CA LEU A 8 16.07 5.88 26.97
C LEU A 8 17.16 5.97 25.90
N ALA A 9 18.41 6.15 26.32
CA ALA A 9 19.56 6.23 25.42
C ALA A 9 20.41 4.96 25.53
N GLY A 10 20.85 4.44 24.39
CA GLY A 10 21.67 3.24 24.35
C GLY A 10 22.00 2.81 22.92
N TYR A 11 22.63 1.64 22.78
CA TYR A 11 22.87 1.05 21.47
C TYR A 11 22.03 -0.21 21.26
N VAL A 12 21.65 -0.44 20.00
CA VAL A 12 20.90 -1.64 19.59
C VAL A 12 21.83 -2.84 19.61
N GLU A 13 21.62 -3.78 20.50
CA GLU A 13 22.44 -4.98 20.56
C GLU A 13 21.94 -6.03 19.58
N HIS A 14 20.63 -6.30 19.59
CA HIS A 14 20.05 -7.32 18.73
C HIS A 14 18.66 -6.96 18.27
N ILE A 15 18.34 -7.29 16.99
CA ILE A 15 16.99 -7.16 16.43
C ILE A 15 16.32 -8.52 16.47
N ILE A 16 15.38 -8.69 17.41
CA ILE A 16 14.65 -9.96 17.62
C ILE A 16 13.65 -10.21 16.49
N TYR A 17 12.94 -9.17 16.06
CA TYR A 17 11.91 -9.27 15.02
C TYR A 17 11.78 -7.96 14.27
N ARG A 18 11.57 -8.05 12.96
CA ARG A 18 11.23 -6.91 12.11
C ARG A 18 10.18 -7.28 11.07
N ASN A 19 9.13 -6.48 10.99
CA ASN A 19 8.16 -6.53 9.90
C ASN A 19 8.61 -5.57 8.79
N ALA A 20 8.96 -6.12 7.62
CA ALA A 20 9.46 -5.33 6.49
C ALA A 20 8.40 -4.40 5.88
N ASP A 21 7.10 -4.74 6.02
CA ASP A 21 6.02 -3.97 5.38
C ASP A 21 5.67 -2.69 6.13
N ASN A 22 5.80 -2.70 7.46
CA ASN A 22 5.38 -1.57 8.30
C ASN A 22 6.46 -1.04 9.23
N GLY A 23 7.67 -1.63 9.22
CA GLY A 23 8.79 -1.21 10.04
C GLY A 23 8.66 -1.54 11.52
N TYR A 24 7.60 -2.25 11.96
CA TYR A 24 7.47 -2.66 13.36
C TYR A 24 8.62 -3.60 13.75
N THR A 25 9.33 -3.22 14.80
CA THR A 25 10.54 -3.91 15.22
C THR A 25 10.50 -4.18 16.72
N VAL A 26 10.99 -5.34 17.11
CA VAL A 26 11.32 -5.72 18.49
C VAL A 26 12.82 -5.85 18.56
N LEU A 27 13.46 -5.09 19.42
CA LEU A 27 14.92 -5.08 19.57
C LEU A 27 15.31 -5.01 21.04
N ASN A 28 16.55 -5.42 21.33
CA ASN A 28 17.20 -5.21 22.60
C ASN A 28 18.12 -3.99 22.53
N LEU A 29 17.92 -3.07 23.45
CA LEU A 29 18.71 -1.87 23.62
C LEU A 29 19.55 -2.00 24.90
N VAL A 30 20.84 -1.83 24.79
CA VAL A 30 21.75 -1.74 25.95
C VAL A 30 21.91 -0.29 26.37
N SER A 31 21.42 0.01 27.58
CA SER A 31 21.49 1.34 28.21
C SER A 31 22.28 1.24 29.50
N GLY A 32 23.55 1.67 29.48
CA GLY A 32 24.44 1.43 30.60
C GLY A 32 24.72 -0.05 30.80
N GLU A 33 24.34 -0.60 31.96
CA GLU A 33 24.48 -2.04 32.29
C GLU A 33 23.19 -2.84 32.01
N ASP A 34 22.09 -2.18 31.66
CA ASP A 34 20.77 -2.78 31.47
C ASP A 34 20.48 -3.09 30.00
N GLU A 35 19.93 -4.28 29.76
CA GLU A 35 19.39 -4.69 28.48
C GLU A 35 17.86 -4.58 28.50
N ILE A 36 17.30 -3.73 27.64
CA ILE A 36 15.88 -3.38 27.63
C ILE A 36 15.26 -3.78 26.30
N THR A 37 14.19 -4.57 26.36
CA THR A 37 13.41 -4.89 25.15
C THR A 37 12.58 -3.69 24.73
N CYS A 38 12.89 -3.15 23.56
CA CYS A 38 12.16 -2.03 22.93
C CYS A 38 11.25 -2.53 21.82
N VAL A 39 10.04 -1.97 21.76
CA VAL A 39 9.05 -2.30 20.73
C VAL A 39 8.51 -1.02 20.10
N GLY A 40 8.44 -0.98 18.79
CA GLY A 40 7.96 0.20 18.08
C GLY A 40 8.16 0.13 16.58
N VAL A 41 7.97 1.24 15.91
CA VAL A 41 8.25 1.36 14.48
C VAL A 41 9.58 2.06 14.30
N PHE A 42 10.52 1.34 13.70
CA PHE A 42 11.87 1.85 13.45
C PHE A 42 12.14 1.82 11.93
N SER A 43 12.40 2.97 11.36
CA SER A 43 12.45 3.14 9.91
C SER A 43 13.65 2.47 9.23
N ALA A 44 14.80 2.45 9.88
CA ALA A 44 16.02 1.93 9.26
C ALA A 44 17.07 1.50 10.30
N ILE A 45 16.61 1.16 11.50
CA ILE A 45 17.50 0.81 12.59
C ILE A 45 18.30 -0.48 12.32
N ALA A 46 19.55 -0.52 12.71
CA ALA A 46 20.41 -1.68 12.63
C ALA A 46 21.07 -1.98 13.98
N GLU A 47 21.53 -3.21 14.13
CA GLU A 47 22.33 -3.60 15.26
C GLU A 47 23.62 -2.73 15.32
N GLY A 48 24.04 -2.35 16.51
CA GLY A 48 25.19 -1.48 16.75
C GLY A 48 24.92 0.02 16.66
N GLU A 49 23.73 0.44 16.23
CA GLU A 49 23.35 1.87 16.20
C GLU A 49 23.05 2.41 17.59
N ASN A 50 23.54 3.63 17.88
CA ASN A 50 23.19 4.36 19.08
C ASN A 50 21.92 5.15 18.85
N ILE A 51 20.96 5.04 19.78
CA ILE A 51 19.69 5.76 19.71
C ILE A 51 19.34 6.42 21.04
N GLU A 52 18.57 7.49 20.95
CA GLU A 52 17.80 8.04 22.05
C GLU A 52 16.33 7.88 21.75
N ALA A 53 15.66 6.96 22.45
CA ALA A 53 14.26 6.62 22.27
C ALA A 53 13.40 7.32 23.31
N GLN A 54 12.24 7.84 22.89
CA GLN A 54 11.20 8.39 23.77
C GLN A 54 9.99 7.46 23.75
N GLY A 55 9.46 7.16 24.94
CA GLY A 55 8.36 6.22 25.04
C GLY A 55 7.86 6.00 26.47
N GLU A 56 7.23 4.87 26.66
CA GLU A 56 6.68 4.46 27.97
C GLU A 56 6.96 2.98 28.21
N TYR A 57 7.21 2.61 29.47
CA TYR A 57 7.27 1.20 29.84
C TYR A 57 5.86 0.61 29.84
N THR A 58 5.74 -0.58 29.23
CA THR A 58 4.50 -1.35 29.14
C THR A 58 4.76 -2.79 29.56
N GLU A 59 3.76 -3.45 30.10
CA GLU A 59 3.85 -4.86 30.46
C GLU A 59 3.12 -5.70 29.43
N HIS A 60 3.86 -6.61 28.77
CA HIS A 60 3.26 -7.55 27.84
C HIS A 60 2.92 -8.86 28.58
N PRO A 61 1.68 -9.43 28.39
CA PRO A 61 1.24 -10.60 29.15
C PRO A 61 2.16 -11.82 29.07
N THR A 62 2.89 -11.95 27.95
CA THR A 62 3.76 -13.11 27.68
C THR A 62 5.24 -12.80 27.78
N TYR A 63 5.64 -11.56 27.41
CA TYR A 63 7.07 -11.18 27.26
C TYR A 63 7.56 -10.25 28.37
N GLY A 64 6.73 -9.92 29.36
CA GLY A 64 7.11 -9.07 30.49
C GLY A 64 7.23 -7.59 30.14
N GLN A 65 8.07 -6.89 30.86
CA GLN A 65 8.27 -5.45 30.70
C GLN A 65 8.97 -5.12 29.38
N GLN A 66 8.41 -4.17 28.65
CA GLN A 66 8.94 -3.67 27.38
C GLN A 66 8.87 -2.14 27.35
N PHE A 67 9.80 -1.51 26.66
CA PHE A 67 9.76 -0.08 26.40
C PHE A 67 9.10 0.17 25.05
N LYS A 68 7.90 0.74 25.06
CA LYS A 68 7.17 1.08 23.85
C LYS A 68 7.64 2.42 23.32
N VAL A 69 8.38 2.38 22.24
CA VAL A 69 8.97 3.55 21.59
C VAL A 69 7.90 4.30 20.79
N ALA A 70 7.74 5.58 21.08
CA ALA A 70 6.89 6.51 20.34
C ALA A 70 7.68 7.25 19.26
N SER A 71 8.92 7.65 19.56
CA SER A 71 9.86 8.27 18.64
C SER A 71 11.29 7.92 19.05
N PHE A 72 12.22 8.00 18.12
CA PHE A 72 13.65 7.83 18.41
C PHE A 72 14.47 8.73 17.51
N GLU A 73 15.66 9.07 18.00
CA GLU A 73 16.71 9.75 17.26
C GLU A 73 17.95 8.88 17.26
N GLU A 74 18.56 8.69 16.10
CA GLU A 74 19.87 8.06 16.03
C GLU A 74 20.92 9.07 16.45
N LYS A 75 21.83 8.63 17.31
CA LYS A 75 22.99 9.40 17.70
C LYS A 75 24.20 8.93 16.89
N ALA A 76 24.94 9.88 16.36
CA ALA A 76 26.21 9.54 15.72
C ALA A 76 27.11 8.83 16.76
N PRO A 77 27.83 7.79 16.35
CA PRO A 77 28.84 7.20 17.24
C PRO A 77 29.87 8.25 17.63
N GLU A 78 30.04 8.45 18.94
CA GLU A 78 30.89 9.52 19.47
C GLU A 78 32.37 9.11 19.65
N ASP A 79 32.63 7.79 19.61
CA ASP A 79 33.96 7.25 19.81
C ASP A 79 34.33 6.11 18.84
N GLU A 80 35.60 5.76 18.78
CA GLU A 80 36.13 4.70 17.89
C GLU A 80 35.43 3.34 18.13
N GLU A 81 35.11 3.02 19.39
CA GLU A 81 34.48 1.74 19.76
C GLU A 81 33.05 1.64 19.24
N ALA A 82 32.24 2.72 19.35
CA ALA A 82 30.91 2.81 18.81
C ALA A 82 30.92 2.74 17.28
N ILE A 83 31.88 3.39 16.61
CA ILE A 83 32.03 3.31 15.14
C ILE A 83 32.39 1.88 14.73
N GLU A 84 33.28 1.21 15.42
CA GLU A 84 33.67 -0.18 15.14
C GLU A 84 32.49 -1.13 15.31
N ARG A 85 31.72 -0.99 16.39
CA ARG A 85 30.52 -1.76 16.68
C ARG A 85 29.49 -1.61 15.59
N TYR A 86 29.17 -0.38 15.20
CA TYR A 86 28.21 -0.10 14.12
C TYR A 86 28.64 -0.74 12.80
N LEU A 87 29.86 -0.52 12.36
CA LEU A 87 30.34 -1.08 11.10
C LEU A 87 30.42 -2.61 11.13
N GLY A 88 30.74 -3.19 12.30
CA GLY A 88 30.91 -4.64 12.49
C GLY A 88 29.63 -5.40 12.74
N SER A 89 28.51 -4.72 13.03
CA SER A 89 27.20 -5.32 13.37
C SER A 89 26.51 -6.06 12.22
N GLY A 90 26.96 -5.85 10.98
CA GLY A 90 26.27 -6.34 9.79
C GLY A 90 25.34 -5.30 9.15
N ALA A 91 25.22 -4.11 9.74
CA ALA A 91 24.48 -2.97 9.20
C ALA A 91 24.92 -2.59 7.78
N ILE A 92 26.19 -2.78 7.48
CA ILE A 92 26.79 -2.56 6.16
C ILE A 92 27.27 -3.90 5.59
N LYS A 93 26.62 -4.36 4.53
CA LYS A 93 26.97 -5.62 3.88
C LYS A 93 28.43 -5.61 3.39
N GLY A 94 29.16 -6.66 3.76
CA GLY A 94 30.56 -6.81 3.38
C GLY A 94 31.57 -6.25 4.37
N ILE A 95 31.14 -5.65 5.49
CA ILE A 95 31.97 -5.31 6.63
C ILE A 95 31.60 -6.26 7.76
N GLY A 96 32.53 -7.10 8.19
CA GLY A 96 32.41 -7.86 9.44
C GLY A 96 33.36 -7.27 10.51
N LEU A 97 33.26 -7.77 11.73
CA LEU A 97 34.01 -7.28 12.90
C LEU A 97 35.50 -7.02 12.61
N ALA A 98 36.21 -7.99 12.03
CA ALA A 98 37.62 -7.84 11.71
C ALA A 98 37.94 -6.78 10.65
N MET A 99 37.01 -6.48 9.77
CA MET A 99 37.12 -5.43 8.75
C MET A 99 36.83 -4.07 9.40
N ALA A 100 35.76 -3.96 10.20
CA ALA A 100 35.43 -2.78 10.97
C ALA A 100 36.63 -2.30 11.82
N ALA A 101 37.21 -3.20 12.60
CA ALA A 101 38.41 -2.91 13.41
C ALA A 101 39.59 -2.35 12.57
N ARG A 102 39.80 -2.86 11.34
CA ARG A 102 40.86 -2.35 10.45
C ARG A 102 40.53 -0.97 9.90
N ILE A 103 39.28 -0.72 9.57
CA ILE A 103 38.80 0.58 9.06
C ILE A 103 38.98 1.63 10.16
N VAL A 104 38.45 1.37 11.35
CA VAL A 104 38.48 2.33 12.46
C VAL A 104 39.92 2.56 12.94
N ARG A 105 40.78 1.53 13.04
CA ARG A 105 42.19 1.71 13.35
C ARG A 105 42.90 2.64 12.37
N ARG A 106 42.51 2.62 11.07
CA ARG A 106 43.15 3.44 10.03
C ARG A 106 42.64 4.87 10.04
N PHE A 107 41.32 5.07 10.18
CA PHE A 107 40.66 6.36 9.97
C PHE A 107 40.12 6.99 11.26
N LYS A 108 40.05 6.22 12.36
CA LYS A 108 39.57 6.69 13.69
C LYS A 108 38.23 7.40 13.62
N GLU A 109 38.09 8.53 14.27
CA GLU A 109 36.90 9.38 14.28
C GLU A 109 36.49 9.89 12.87
N ASP A 110 37.43 9.98 11.93
CA ASP A 110 37.20 10.38 10.55
C ASP A 110 36.51 9.27 9.69
N THR A 111 36.29 8.09 10.25
CA THR A 111 35.84 6.92 9.50
C THR A 111 34.60 7.20 8.65
N PHE A 112 33.54 7.80 9.23
CA PHE A 112 32.34 8.10 8.47
C PHE A 112 32.57 9.17 7.41
N ARG A 113 33.32 10.22 7.71
CA ARG A 113 33.69 11.25 6.75
C ARG A 113 34.43 10.64 5.54
N ILE A 114 35.36 9.74 5.79
CA ILE A 114 36.10 9.05 4.73
C ILE A 114 35.16 8.15 3.91
N ILE A 115 34.23 7.43 4.54
CA ILE A 115 33.26 6.59 3.82
C ILE A 115 32.36 7.45 2.91
N GLU A 116 31.92 8.63 3.39
CA GLU A 116 30.98 9.49 2.68
C GLU A 116 31.65 10.36 1.60
N GLU A 117 32.79 10.97 1.91
CA GLU A 117 33.42 12.00 1.08
C GLU A 117 34.60 11.49 0.25
N GLU A 118 35.34 10.50 0.76
CA GLU A 118 36.58 10.00 0.17
C GLU A 118 36.59 8.45 0.12
N PRO A 119 35.52 7.79 -0.41
CA PRO A 119 35.35 6.32 -0.29
C PRO A 119 36.48 5.52 -0.93
N GLU A 120 37.16 6.05 -1.94
CA GLU A 120 38.32 5.42 -2.58
C GLU A 120 39.45 5.13 -1.60
N ARG A 121 39.56 5.90 -0.51
CA ARG A 121 40.57 5.69 0.52
C ARG A 121 40.36 4.42 1.34
N LEU A 122 39.16 3.88 1.36
CA LEU A 122 38.90 2.57 1.95
C LEU A 122 39.74 1.47 1.30
N ALA A 123 40.09 1.64 0.00
CA ALA A 123 40.94 0.70 -0.72
C ALA A 123 42.40 0.66 -0.22
N GLU A 124 42.82 1.62 0.64
CA GLU A 124 44.11 1.56 1.36
C GLU A 124 44.12 0.35 2.33
N ILE A 125 42.97 -0.18 2.70
CA ILE A 125 42.80 -1.26 3.66
C ILE A 125 42.88 -2.61 2.96
N LYS A 126 43.78 -3.48 3.38
CA LYS A 126 43.89 -4.83 2.81
C LYS A 126 42.56 -5.59 2.90
N GLY A 127 42.02 -5.97 1.73
CA GLY A 127 40.76 -6.71 1.58
C GLY A 127 39.56 -5.85 1.18
N ILE A 128 39.79 -4.55 0.94
CA ILE A 128 38.78 -3.65 0.34
C ILE A 128 39.29 -3.26 -1.06
N SER A 129 38.59 -3.68 -2.09
CA SER A 129 38.81 -3.20 -3.47
C SER A 129 38.11 -1.86 -3.68
N SER A 130 38.50 -1.10 -4.70
CA SER A 130 37.83 0.15 -5.06
C SER A 130 36.32 -0.04 -5.30
N ARG A 131 35.91 -1.15 -5.92
CA ARG A 131 34.50 -1.51 -6.10
C ARG A 131 33.78 -1.69 -4.75
N LYS A 132 34.40 -2.45 -3.84
CA LYS A 132 33.82 -2.67 -2.50
C LYS A 132 33.76 -1.39 -1.67
N ALA A 133 34.73 -0.51 -1.83
CA ALA A 133 34.73 0.82 -1.20
C ALA A 133 33.49 1.64 -1.63
N MET A 134 33.17 1.67 -2.92
CA MET A 134 31.99 2.35 -3.45
C MET A 134 30.66 1.69 -3.01
N GLU A 135 30.63 0.35 -2.93
CA GLU A 135 29.46 -0.40 -2.43
C GLU A 135 29.20 -0.08 -0.94
N ILE A 136 30.24 0.08 -0.13
CA ILE A 136 30.14 0.49 1.28
C ILE A 136 29.61 1.93 1.38
N ALA A 137 30.19 2.86 0.64
CA ALA A 137 29.76 4.26 0.62
C ALA A 137 28.30 4.40 0.17
N SER A 138 27.88 3.67 -0.86
CA SER A 138 26.50 3.67 -1.33
C SER A 138 25.52 3.26 -0.25
N GLN A 139 25.83 2.21 0.54
CA GLN A 139 24.97 1.74 1.63
C GLN A 139 24.86 2.75 2.78
N VAL A 140 25.98 3.41 3.16
CA VAL A 140 25.98 4.44 4.20
C VAL A 140 25.17 5.65 3.77
N ASN A 141 25.35 6.10 2.52
CA ASN A 141 24.62 7.24 1.96
C ASN A 141 23.11 6.93 1.84
N GLU A 142 22.74 5.74 1.40
CA GLU A 142 21.32 5.32 1.30
C GLU A 142 20.62 5.37 2.67
N LYS A 143 21.27 4.90 3.72
CA LYS A 143 20.73 4.97 5.09
C LYS A 143 20.57 6.42 5.57
N ARG A 144 21.57 7.26 5.32
CA ARG A 144 21.49 8.70 5.66
C ARG A 144 20.33 9.38 4.92
N ASP A 145 20.21 9.14 3.64
CA ASP A 145 19.17 9.74 2.79
C ASP A 145 17.78 9.30 3.21
N LEU A 146 17.60 8.02 3.53
CA LEU A 146 16.35 7.51 4.10
C LEU A 146 16.00 8.25 5.41
N ARG A 147 16.94 8.43 6.31
CA ARG A 147 16.72 9.14 7.57
C ARG A 147 16.31 10.59 7.35
N GLN A 148 17.00 11.30 6.47
CA GLN A 148 16.65 12.68 6.12
C GLN A 148 15.22 12.78 5.52
N ALA A 149 14.87 11.85 4.64
CA ALA A 149 13.52 11.77 4.09
C ALA A 149 12.46 11.52 5.17
N MET A 150 12.74 10.65 6.17
CA MET A 150 11.82 10.39 7.28
C MET A 150 11.58 11.66 8.10
N ILE A 151 12.65 12.37 8.48
CA ILE A 151 12.53 13.63 9.23
C ILE A 151 11.73 14.66 8.43
N PHE A 152 12.00 14.78 7.14
CA PHE A 152 11.25 15.68 6.26
C PHE A 152 9.75 15.33 6.21
N LEU A 153 9.41 14.05 6.03
CA LEU A 153 8.03 13.59 5.94
C LEU A 153 7.26 13.79 7.26
N GLN A 154 7.91 13.59 8.40
CA GLN A 154 7.31 13.83 9.71
C GLN A 154 6.88 15.29 9.93
N GLN A 155 7.60 16.27 9.36
CA GLN A 155 7.21 17.69 9.44
C GLN A 155 5.82 17.94 8.85
N TYR A 156 5.42 17.14 7.88
CA TYR A 156 4.09 17.21 7.25
C TYR A 156 3.08 16.24 7.86
N GLY A 157 3.43 15.62 9.03
CA GLY A 157 2.54 14.73 9.78
C GLY A 157 2.35 13.35 9.14
N ILE A 158 3.26 12.97 8.26
CA ILE A 158 3.29 11.63 7.69
C ILE A 158 3.84 10.69 8.77
N THR A 159 3.08 9.64 9.09
CA THR A 159 3.49 8.65 10.08
C THR A 159 4.68 7.86 9.58
N MET A 160 5.48 7.33 10.50
CA MET A 160 6.68 6.56 10.17
C MET A 160 6.40 5.40 9.20
N ASN A 161 5.34 4.64 9.44
CA ASN A 161 4.93 3.53 8.57
C ASN A 161 4.65 3.98 7.13
N LEU A 162 3.97 5.11 6.99
CA LEU A 162 3.68 5.67 5.68
C LEU A 162 4.93 6.25 5.04
N ALA A 163 5.80 6.90 5.82
CA ALA A 163 7.04 7.48 5.34
C ALA A 163 7.99 6.43 4.73
N VAL A 164 8.07 5.23 5.34
CA VAL A 164 8.85 4.10 4.76
C VAL A 164 8.31 3.71 3.38
N LYS A 165 6.99 3.53 3.24
CA LYS A 165 6.36 3.18 1.95
C LYS A 165 6.59 4.26 0.90
N VAL A 166 6.43 5.52 1.30
CA VAL A 166 6.62 6.67 0.42
C VAL A 166 8.06 6.75 -0.07
N TYR A 167 9.04 6.56 0.82
CA TYR A 167 10.45 6.55 0.42
C TYR A 167 10.81 5.35 -0.46
N GLN A 168 10.25 4.17 -0.20
CA GLN A 168 10.45 2.98 -1.05
C GLN A 168 9.92 3.19 -2.47
N ALA A 169 8.83 3.95 -2.63
CA ALA A 169 8.22 4.23 -3.93
C ALA A 169 8.96 5.32 -4.72
N TYR A 170 9.44 6.36 -4.05
CA TYR A 170 9.94 7.58 -4.71
C TYR A 170 11.41 7.89 -4.47
N GLY A 171 12.04 7.28 -3.46
CA GLY A 171 13.43 7.59 -3.11
C GLY A 171 13.63 9.08 -2.86
N GLN A 172 14.63 9.64 -3.53
CA GLN A 172 14.99 11.07 -3.45
C GLN A 172 13.96 12.03 -4.06
N ASP A 173 13.09 11.54 -4.97
CA ASP A 173 12.08 12.38 -5.61
C ASP A 173 10.98 12.82 -4.63
N ILE A 174 10.95 12.26 -3.42
CA ILE A 174 9.95 12.56 -2.40
C ILE A 174 9.89 14.05 -2.06
N TYR A 175 11.03 14.73 -2.04
CA TYR A 175 11.09 16.16 -1.70
C TYR A 175 10.35 17.03 -2.70
N SER A 176 10.47 16.75 -4.00
CA SER A 176 9.75 17.46 -5.06
C SER A 176 8.27 17.08 -5.05
N ILE A 177 7.95 15.80 -4.92
CA ILE A 177 6.57 15.29 -4.92
C ILE A 177 5.76 15.93 -3.79
N ILE A 178 6.28 15.95 -2.57
CA ILE A 178 5.57 16.53 -1.43
C ILE A 178 5.37 18.03 -1.61
N ARG A 179 6.36 18.76 -2.16
CA ARG A 179 6.27 20.22 -2.33
C ARG A 179 5.41 20.64 -3.51
N GLU A 180 5.42 19.89 -4.60
CA GLU A 180 4.78 20.28 -5.86
C GLU A 180 3.39 19.66 -6.01
N ASN A 181 3.26 18.35 -5.73
CA ASN A 181 2.00 17.62 -5.91
C ASN A 181 1.88 16.43 -4.94
N PRO A 182 1.54 16.66 -3.68
CA PRO A 182 1.36 15.60 -2.69
C PRO A 182 0.19 14.65 -3.00
N TYR A 183 -0.71 15.00 -3.92
CA TYR A 183 -1.83 14.13 -4.32
C TYR A 183 -1.36 12.89 -5.09
N ARG A 184 -0.14 12.89 -5.62
CA ARG A 184 0.48 11.68 -6.18
C ARG A 184 0.57 10.54 -5.16
N LEU A 185 0.67 10.86 -3.88
CA LEU A 185 0.64 9.84 -2.83
C LEU A 185 -0.66 9.04 -2.84
N ALA A 186 -1.79 9.67 -3.16
CA ALA A 186 -3.08 8.99 -3.25
C ALA A 186 -3.23 8.13 -4.52
N ASP A 187 -2.48 8.47 -5.57
CA ASP A 187 -2.47 7.72 -6.82
C ASP A 187 -1.56 6.48 -6.74
N ASP A 188 -0.42 6.60 -6.05
CA ASP A 188 0.71 5.66 -6.17
C ASP A 188 0.95 4.81 -4.90
N ILE A 189 0.39 5.18 -3.73
CA ILE A 189 0.67 4.51 -2.45
C ILE A 189 -0.58 3.87 -1.87
N ASP A 190 -0.58 2.55 -1.76
CA ASP A 190 -1.67 1.81 -1.12
C ASP A 190 -1.88 2.24 0.34
N GLY A 191 -3.13 2.59 0.66
CA GLY A 191 -3.54 3.06 1.98
C GLY A 191 -3.46 4.58 2.16
N VAL A 192 -3.02 5.33 1.14
CA VAL A 192 -3.14 6.79 1.11
C VAL A 192 -4.35 7.19 0.27
N GLY A 193 -5.37 7.74 0.92
CA GLY A 193 -6.53 8.29 0.20
C GLY A 193 -6.40 9.80 -0.01
N PHE A 194 -7.33 10.35 -0.79
CA PHE A 194 -7.43 11.79 -1.03
C PHE A 194 -7.36 12.63 0.25
N ARG A 195 -8.06 12.23 1.33
CA ARG A 195 -8.08 12.99 2.59
C ARG A 195 -6.70 13.12 3.21
N THR A 196 -5.94 12.04 3.26
CA THR A 196 -4.57 12.07 3.78
C THR A 196 -3.67 12.95 2.92
N ALA A 197 -3.76 12.83 1.60
CA ALA A 197 -3.02 13.70 0.68
C ALA A 197 -3.42 15.18 0.81
N ASP A 198 -4.70 15.47 1.03
CA ASP A 198 -5.23 16.83 1.22
C ASP A 198 -4.73 17.46 2.53
N GLU A 199 -4.65 16.69 3.62
CA GLU A 199 -4.06 17.13 4.89
C GLU A 199 -2.56 17.44 4.74
N ILE A 200 -1.81 16.63 4.01
CA ILE A 200 -0.40 16.87 3.71
C ILE A 200 -0.27 18.13 2.85
N ALA A 201 -1.08 18.25 1.80
CA ALA A 201 -1.10 19.40 0.90
C ALA A 201 -1.37 20.72 1.65
N ALA A 202 -2.31 20.72 2.59
CA ALA A 202 -2.60 21.88 3.42
C ALA A 202 -1.40 22.28 4.29
N ARG A 203 -0.65 21.33 4.84
CA ARG A 203 0.55 21.58 5.64
C ARG A 203 1.72 22.10 4.81
N VAL A 204 1.82 21.64 3.57
CA VAL A 204 2.82 22.12 2.60
C VAL A 204 2.49 23.53 2.10
N GLY A 205 1.23 23.96 2.21
CA GLY A 205 0.76 25.25 1.72
C GLY A 205 0.24 25.22 0.28
N ILE A 206 -0.17 24.05 -0.21
CA ILE A 206 -0.83 23.94 -1.52
C ILE A 206 -2.17 24.68 -1.46
N ARG A 207 -2.45 25.46 -2.49
CA ARG A 207 -3.69 26.24 -2.57
C ARG A 207 -4.92 25.34 -2.68
N MET A 208 -6.02 25.74 -2.03
CA MET A 208 -7.29 25.04 -2.03
C MET A 208 -7.92 24.87 -3.42
N ASP A 209 -7.59 25.76 -4.35
CA ASP A 209 -8.07 25.78 -5.73
C ASP A 209 -7.02 25.27 -6.73
N SER A 210 -5.97 24.59 -6.26
CA SER A 210 -4.95 24.05 -7.16
C SER A 210 -5.52 22.95 -8.08
N ASP A 211 -5.10 22.95 -9.33
CA ASP A 211 -5.55 21.97 -10.33
C ASP A 211 -5.31 20.53 -9.87
N PHE A 212 -4.18 20.25 -9.21
CA PHE A 212 -3.87 18.92 -8.66
C PHE A 212 -4.89 18.48 -7.60
N ARG A 213 -5.28 19.40 -6.71
CA ARG A 213 -6.29 19.14 -5.70
C ARG A 213 -7.65 18.83 -6.33
N VAL A 214 -8.07 19.67 -7.29
CA VAL A 214 -9.36 19.50 -7.95
C VAL A 214 -9.41 18.20 -8.72
N ARG A 215 -8.37 17.84 -9.47
CA ARG A 215 -8.27 16.57 -10.20
C ARG A 215 -8.36 15.36 -9.28
N SER A 216 -7.57 15.35 -8.21
CA SER A 216 -7.59 14.26 -7.23
C SER A 216 -8.94 14.15 -6.50
N GLY A 217 -9.58 15.27 -6.19
CA GLY A 217 -10.90 15.32 -5.59
C GLY A 217 -12.02 14.82 -6.51
N ILE A 218 -11.95 15.07 -7.81
CA ILE A 218 -12.87 14.51 -8.80
C ILE A 218 -12.79 12.97 -8.80
N LEU A 219 -11.57 12.43 -8.89
CA LEU A 219 -11.34 10.98 -8.84
C LEU A 219 -11.85 10.37 -7.54
N TYR A 220 -11.60 11.03 -6.41
CA TYR A 220 -12.09 10.59 -5.12
C TYR A 220 -13.62 10.61 -5.05
N THR A 221 -14.29 11.60 -5.65
CA THR A 221 -15.76 11.66 -5.70
C THR A 221 -16.33 10.49 -6.50
N LEU A 222 -15.72 10.13 -7.62
CA LEU A 222 -16.08 8.93 -8.39
C LEU A 222 -15.85 7.63 -7.59
N LEU A 223 -14.75 7.55 -6.84
CA LEU A 223 -14.48 6.41 -5.99
C LEU A 223 -15.51 6.28 -4.85
N GLN A 224 -15.93 7.39 -4.23
CA GLN A 224 -17.01 7.36 -3.24
C GLN A 224 -18.33 6.88 -3.84
N ALA A 225 -18.69 7.35 -5.04
CA ALA A 225 -19.88 6.92 -5.75
C ALA A 225 -19.85 5.41 -6.06
N SER A 226 -18.68 4.83 -6.28
CA SER A 226 -18.57 3.38 -6.48
C SER A 226 -18.94 2.58 -5.23
N GLY A 227 -18.65 3.10 -4.03
CA GLY A 227 -19.14 2.55 -2.77
C GLY A 227 -20.66 2.63 -2.61
N GLU A 228 -21.33 3.55 -3.31
CA GLU A 228 -22.78 3.66 -3.40
C GLU A 228 -23.38 2.76 -4.50
N GLY A 229 -22.56 2.05 -5.27
CA GLY A 229 -22.95 1.14 -6.34
C GLY A 229 -22.90 1.73 -7.75
N HIS A 230 -22.31 2.91 -7.93
CA HIS A 230 -22.19 3.57 -9.22
C HIS A 230 -20.87 3.25 -9.91
N THR A 231 -20.90 2.87 -11.19
CA THR A 231 -19.68 2.73 -12.01
C THR A 231 -19.29 4.05 -12.68
N TYR A 232 -20.24 4.98 -12.80
CA TYR A 232 -20.05 6.34 -13.30
C TYR A 232 -21.00 7.30 -12.58
N LEU A 233 -20.75 8.59 -12.77
CA LEU A 233 -21.73 9.64 -12.47
C LEU A 233 -22.03 10.45 -13.73
N PRO A 234 -23.28 10.92 -13.92
CA PRO A 234 -23.55 12.00 -14.86
C PRO A 234 -22.78 13.27 -14.50
N GLU A 235 -22.34 14.03 -15.50
CA GLU A 235 -21.64 15.31 -15.28
C GLU A 235 -22.47 16.23 -14.37
N THR A 236 -23.78 16.29 -14.57
CA THR A 236 -24.73 17.07 -13.78
C THR A 236 -24.78 16.69 -12.30
N GLU A 237 -24.32 15.51 -11.95
CA GLU A 237 -24.23 15.02 -10.57
C GLU A 237 -22.81 15.07 -10.02
N LEU A 238 -21.81 14.71 -10.81
CA LEU A 238 -20.40 14.73 -10.41
C LEU A 238 -19.92 16.15 -10.09
N THR A 239 -20.23 17.12 -10.97
CA THR A 239 -19.77 18.51 -10.81
C THR A 239 -20.20 19.13 -9.46
N PRO A 240 -21.49 19.12 -9.07
CA PRO A 240 -21.88 19.68 -7.78
C PRO A 240 -21.36 18.88 -6.58
N ARG A 241 -21.26 17.56 -6.68
CA ARG A 241 -20.70 16.71 -5.62
C ARG A 241 -19.21 17.05 -5.38
N ALA A 242 -18.41 17.14 -6.43
CA ALA A 242 -16.99 17.48 -6.35
C ALA A 242 -16.79 18.93 -5.91
N ALA A 243 -17.54 19.89 -6.44
CA ALA A 243 -17.49 21.30 -6.05
C ALA A 243 -17.77 21.47 -4.54
N LYS A 244 -18.78 20.79 -4.02
CA LYS A 244 -19.14 20.79 -2.59
C LYS A 244 -18.04 20.17 -1.74
N LEU A 245 -17.51 19.00 -2.15
CA LEU A 245 -16.43 18.30 -1.42
C LEU A 245 -15.19 19.18 -1.28
N LEU A 246 -14.80 19.84 -2.37
CA LEU A 246 -13.56 20.60 -2.50
C LEU A 246 -13.69 22.07 -2.07
N ASN A 247 -14.93 22.55 -1.89
CA ASN A 247 -15.26 23.95 -1.65
C ASN A 247 -14.71 24.87 -2.75
N VAL A 248 -14.98 24.50 -4.00
CA VAL A 248 -14.61 25.23 -5.22
C VAL A 248 -15.84 25.47 -6.10
N THR A 249 -15.71 26.27 -7.18
CA THR A 249 -16.82 26.49 -8.12
C THR A 249 -17.00 25.32 -9.08
N ALA A 250 -18.21 25.19 -9.63
CA ALA A 250 -18.51 24.19 -10.67
C ALA A 250 -17.57 24.34 -11.89
N GLU A 251 -17.33 25.58 -12.32
CA GLU A 251 -16.43 25.89 -13.43
C GLU A 251 -14.99 25.40 -13.21
N GLN A 252 -14.49 25.49 -11.96
CA GLN A 252 -13.16 24.98 -11.61
C GLN A 252 -13.09 23.44 -11.70
N VAL A 253 -14.18 22.76 -11.42
CA VAL A 253 -14.29 21.30 -11.58
C VAL A 253 -14.35 20.91 -13.06
N GLU A 254 -15.27 21.52 -13.84
CA GLU A 254 -15.49 21.22 -15.24
C GLU A 254 -14.23 21.44 -16.10
N LYS A 255 -13.48 22.48 -15.80
CA LYS A 255 -12.20 22.76 -16.46
C LYS A 255 -11.21 21.58 -16.40
N GLN A 256 -11.28 20.74 -15.38
CA GLN A 256 -10.32 19.64 -15.17
C GLN A 256 -10.71 18.36 -15.93
N TYR A 257 -11.94 18.25 -16.46
CA TYR A 257 -12.38 17.00 -17.09
C TYR A 257 -11.58 16.64 -18.34
N MET A 258 -11.28 17.60 -19.19
CA MET A 258 -10.49 17.35 -20.41
C MET A 258 -9.08 16.90 -20.09
N ASP A 259 -8.43 17.55 -19.11
CA ASP A 259 -7.08 17.18 -18.70
C ASP A 259 -7.05 15.77 -18.10
N LEU A 260 -8.00 15.44 -17.22
CA LEU A 260 -8.13 14.09 -16.66
C LEU A 260 -8.43 13.02 -17.72
N ALA A 261 -9.18 13.38 -18.77
CA ALA A 261 -9.44 12.49 -19.90
C ALA A 261 -8.19 12.27 -20.77
N ILE A 262 -7.40 13.33 -21.02
CA ILE A 262 -6.11 13.25 -21.72
C ILE A 262 -5.12 12.40 -20.92
N GLU A 263 -5.07 12.55 -19.60
CA GLU A 263 -4.28 11.73 -18.67
C GLU A 263 -4.79 10.29 -18.55
N ARG A 264 -5.93 9.97 -19.19
CA ARG A 264 -6.59 8.65 -19.11
C ARG A 264 -6.99 8.23 -17.69
N LYS A 265 -7.23 9.17 -16.82
CA LYS A 265 -7.72 8.94 -15.46
C LYS A 265 -9.24 8.83 -15.41
N ILE A 266 -9.93 9.52 -16.32
CA ILE A 266 -11.37 9.40 -16.51
C ILE A 266 -11.72 9.08 -17.97
N ILE A 267 -12.92 8.56 -18.18
CA ILE A 267 -13.52 8.37 -19.51
C ILE A 267 -14.80 9.20 -19.58
N LEU A 268 -14.88 10.08 -20.58
CA LEU A 268 -16.07 10.85 -20.89
C LEU A 268 -16.85 10.11 -21.98
N LYS A 269 -18.04 9.65 -21.67
CA LYS A 269 -18.93 8.96 -22.62
C LYS A 269 -20.15 9.82 -22.90
N GLN A 270 -20.21 10.39 -24.10
CA GLN A 270 -21.34 11.18 -24.53
C GLN A 270 -22.53 10.27 -24.82
N MET A 271 -23.65 10.52 -24.19
CA MET A 271 -24.94 9.92 -24.44
C MET A 271 -25.89 10.97 -25.04
N GLU A 272 -27.06 10.56 -25.52
CA GLU A 272 -28.02 11.50 -26.17
C GLU A 272 -28.40 12.67 -25.23
N ASP A 273 -28.66 12.38 -23.96
CA ASP A 273 -29.16 13.36 -22.99
C ASP A 273 -28.13 13.84 -21.98
N GLN A 274 -26.96 13.20 -21.87
CA GLN A 274 -25.98 13.50 -20.80
C GLN A 274 -24.58 12.96 -21.09
N THR A 275 -23.58 13.57 -20.46
CA THR A 275 -22.22 13.05 -20.42
C THR A 275 -22.07 12.17 -19.18
N GLN A 276 -21.70 10.90 -19.37
CA GLN A 276 -21.34 9.97 -18.31
C GLN A 276 -19.83 10.05 -18.06
N ILE A 277 -19.43 10.23 -16.80
CA ILE A 277 -18.03 10.34 -16.39
C ILE A 277 -17.68 9.14 -15.52
N TYR A 278 -16.75 8.32 -16.01
CA TYR A 278 -16.22 7.14 -15.33
C TYR A 278 -14.82 7.41 -14.79
N ALA A 279 -14.46 6.88 -13.64
CA ALA A 279 -13.06 6.57 -13.40
C ALA A 279 -12.62 5.50 -14.40
N ALA A 280 -11.45 5.67 -15.02
CA ALA A 280 -11.02 4.79 -16.13
C ALA A 280 -10.99 3.32 -15.76
N SER A 281 -10.60 2.98 -14.52
CA SER A 281 -10.58 1.61 -14.00
C SER A 281 -11.98 0.98 -14.05
N PHE A 282 -13.02 1.68 -13.62
CA PHE A 282 -14.40 1.17 -13.63
C PHE A 282 -14.96 1.00 -15.05
N TYR A 283 -14.65 1.95 -15.94
CA TYR A 283 -15.04 1.82 -17.34
C TYR A 283 -14.48 0.55 -17.98
N TYR A 284 -13.18 0.32 -17.81
CA TYR A 284 -12.55 -0.88 -18.39
C TYR A 284 -13.00 -2.18 -17.72
N MET A 285 -13.23 -2.18 -16.42
CA MET A 285 -13.80 -3.34 -15.72
C MET A 285 -15.19 -3.69 -16.26
N GLU A 286 -16.07 -2.69 -16.43
CA GLU A 286 -17.42 -2.89 -17.00
C GLU A 286 -17.34 -3.40 -18.45
N ALA A 287 -16.53 -2.77 -19.29
CA ALA A 287 -16.36 -3.17 -20.70
C ALA A 287 -15.79 -4.58 -20.85
N ASN A 288 -14.79 -4.92 -20.03
CA ASN A 288 -14.19 -6.25 -20.02
C ASN A 288 -15.20 -7.31 -19.54
N THR A 289 -15.95 -7.02 -18.47
CA THR A 289 -16.99 -7.91 -17.96
C THR A 289 -18.05 -8.16 -19.03
N ALA A 290 -18.54 -7.11 -19.69
CA ALA A 290 -19.49 -7.24 -20.79
C ALA A 290 -18.95 -8.09 -21.95
N THR A 291 -17.68 -7.92 -22.28
CA THR A 291 -16.99 -8.71 -23.31
C THR A 291 -16.88 -10.18 -22.92
N MET A 292 -16.53 -10.46 -21.66
CA MET A 292 -16.47 -11.83 -21.13
C MET A 292 -17.83 -12.49 -21.15
N LEU A 293 -18.89 -11.80 -20.69
CA LEU A 293 -20.26 -12.31 -20.72
C LEU A 293 -20.72 -12.60 -22.16
N LYS A 294 -20.43 -11.72 -23.12
CA LYS A 294 -20.73 -11.97 -24.53
C LYS A 294 -20.02 -13.22 -25.07
N ARG A 295 -18.78 -13.47 -24.66
CA ARG A 295 -18.02 -14.67 -25.08
C ARG A 295 -18.58 -15.95 -24.47
N LEU A 296 -19.10 -15.88 -23.24
CA LEU A 296 -19.76 -17.00 -22.57
C LEU A 296 -21.16 -17.29 -23.13
N ASN A 297 -21.83 -16.30 -23.71
CA ASN A 297 -23.18 -16.45 -24.24
C ASN A 297 -23.17 -17.18 -25.60
N VAL A 298 -22.83 -18.46 -25.52
CA VAL A 298 -22.90 -19.40 -26.66
C VAL A 298 -24.19 -20.24 -26.57
N SER A 299 -24.71 -20.70 -27.70
CA SER A 299 -25.88 -21.54 -27.72
C SER A 299 -25.54 -22.94 -28.22
N TYR A 300 -26.13 -23.95 -27.58
CA TYR A 300 -25.97 -25.35 -27.90
C TYR A 300 -27.30 -25.92 -28.40
N ASP A 301 -27.24 -26.71 -29.45
CA ASP A 301 -28.45 -27.38 -30.02
C ASP A 301 -28.65 -28.73 -29.32
N VAL A 302 -29.47 -28.73 -28.26
CA VAL A 302 -29.84 -29.92 -27.50
C VAL A 302 -31.34 -30.10 -27.53
N SER A 303 -31.80 -31.30 -27.84
CA SER A 303 -33.24 -31.58 -28.01
C SER A 303 -34.00 -31.50 -26.69
N ASP A 304 -35.21 -30.99 -26.71
CA ASP A 304 -36.11 -30.96 -25.53
C ASP A 304 -36.32 -32.35 -24.94
N MET A 305 -36.50 -33.34 -25.82
CA MET A 305 -36.72 -34.71 -25.39
C MET A 305 -35.59 -35.28 -24.57
N GLU A 306 -34.37 -35.01 -24.98
CA GLU A 306 -33.16 -35.46 -24.25
C GLU A 306 -33.05 -34.80 -22.89
N ILE A 307 -33.22 -33.46 -22.83
CA ILE A 307 -33.14 -32.68 -21.57
C ILE A 307 -34.25 -33.18 -20.61
N GLU A 308 -35.50 -33.33 -21.08
CA GLU A 308 -36.61 -33.79 -20.24
C GLU A 308 -36.40 -35.20 -19.73
N GLN A 309 -35.86 -36.10 -20.54
CA GLN A 309 -35.57 -37.47 -20.11
C GLN A 309 -34.58 -37.48 -18.98
N ARG A 310 -33.52 -36.67 -19.04
CA ARG A 310 -32.54 -36.53 -17.96
C ARG A 310 -33.13 -35.90 -16.70
N ILE A 311 -33.93 -34.83 -16.84
CA ILE A 311 -34.63 -34.19 -15.71
C ILE A 311 -35.51 -35.23 -14.98
N ARG A 312 -36.32 -36.03 -15.69
CA ARG A 312 -37.16 -37.09 -15.09
C ARG A 312 -36.30 -38.14 -14.32
N GLY A 313 -35.11 -38.44 -14.85
CA GLY A 313 -34.16 -39.32 -14.16
C GLY A 313 -33.65 -38.75 -12.84
N ILE A 314 -33.37 -37.42 -12.81
CA ILE A 314 -32.95 -36.69 -11.63
C ILE A 314 -34.08 -36.61 -10.60
N GLU A 315 -35.28 -36.23 -11.04
CA GLU A 315 -36.49 -36.17 -10.20
C GLU A 315 -36.74 -37.51 -9.49
N LYS A 316 -36.70 -38.62 -10.27
CA LYS A 316 -36.90 -39.97 -9.71
C LYS A 316 -35.84 -40.37 -8.67
N LYS A 317 -34.58 -39.97 -8.89
CA LYS A 317 -33.47 -40.26 -7.93
C LYS A 317 -33.55 -39.40 -6.68
N SER A 318 -34.00 -38.14 -6.81
CA SER A 318 -34.05 -37.17 -5.72
C SER A 318 -35.36 -37.14 -4.94
N GLY A 319 -36.41 -37.81 -5.45
CA GLY A 319 -37.79 -37.77 -4.88
C GLY A 319 -38.46 -36.41 -4.96
N MET A 320 -37.96 -35.53 -5.83
CA MET A 320 -38.47 -34.16 -6.04
C MET A 320 -39.15 -34.08 -7.43
N THR A 321 -40.11 -33.17 -7.58
CA THR A 321 -40.70 -32.78 -8.85
C THR A 321 -40.47 -31.30 -9.06
N LEU A 322 -39.96 -30.93 -10.24
CA LEU A 322 -39.72 -29.54 -10.61
C LEU A 322 -41.01 -28.91 -11.13
N ASP A 323 -41.22 -27.65 -10.87
CA ASP A 323 -42.27 -26.87 -11.52
C ASP A 323 -41.85 -26.48 -12.96
N GLU A 324 -42.82 -25.99 -13.74
CA GLU A 324 -42.61 -25.63 -15.13
C GLU A 324 -41.51 -24.60 -15.36
N HIS A 325 -41.39 -23.59 -14.47
CA HIS A 325 -40.35 -22.56 -14.54
C HIS A 325 -38.99 -23.13 -14.22
N GLN A 326 -38.92 -24.04 -13.26
CA GLN A 326 -37.68 -24.72 -12.90
C GLN A 326 -37.19 -25.63 -14.04
N VAL A 327 -38.10 -26.37 -14.67
CA VAL A 327 -37.77 -27.18 -15.86
C VAL A 327 -37.27 -26.27 -16.99
N THR A 328 -37.92 -25.15 -17.25
CA THR A 328 -37.49 -24.17 -18.24
C THR A 328 -36.10 -23.65 -17.93
N ALA A 329 -35.82 -23.31 -16.67
CA ALA A 329 -34.51 -22.84 -16.27
C ALA A 329 -33.39 -23.90 -16.48
N VAL A 330 -33.69 -25.20 -16.25
CA VAL A 330 -32.71 -26.28 -16.54
C VAL A 330 -32.51 -26.40 -18.07
N LYS A 331 -33.56 -26.34 -18.89
CA LYS A 331 -33.45 -26.35 -20.36
C LYS A 331 -32.57 -25.21 -20.86
N GLU A 332 -32.84 -24.01 -20.37
CA GLU A 332 -32.08 -22.82 -20.76
C GLU A 332 -30.62 -22.90 -20.31
N ALA A 333 -30.32 -23.48 -19.11
CA ALA A 333 -28.98 -23.68 -18.64
C ALA A 333 -28.17 -24.67 -19.51
N VAL A 334 -28.86 -25.68 -20.08
CA VAL A 334 -28.23 -26.67 -20.96
C VAL A 334 -27.95 -26.07 -22.34
N ARG A 335 -28.81 -25.16 -22.81
CA ARG A 335 -28.70 -24.58 -24.15
C ARG A 335 -27.85 -23.33 -24.25
N ASN A 336 -27.67 -22.64 -23.14
CA ASN A 336 -26.95 -21.35 -23.14
C ASN A 336 -25.74 -21.40 -22.23
N GLY A 337 -24.66 -20.82 -22.68
CA GLY A 337 -23.44 -20.67 -21.87
C GLY A 337 -23.54 -19.61 -20.78
N LEU A 338 -24.61 -18.80 -20.80
CA LEU A 338 -24.91 -17.80 -19.77
C LEU A 338 -26.41 -17.81 -19.47
N LEU A 339 -26.75 -17.94 -18.20
CA LEU A 339 -28.14 -17.89 -17.73
C LEU A 339 -28.20 -17.09 -16.41
N VAL A 340 -29.22 -16.22 -16.32
CA VAL A 340 -29.56 -15.48 -15.10
C VAL A 340 -30.86 -15.99 -14.54
N ILE A 341 -30.81 -16.55 -13.31
CA ILE A 341 -32.01 -17.06 -12.62
C ILE A 341 -32.35 -16.09 -11.48
N THR A 342 -33.54 -15.49 -11.55
CA THR A 342 -34.05 -14.57 -10.54
C THR A 342 -35.31 -15.12 -9.87
N GLY A 343 -35.65 -14.63 -8.70
CA GLY A 343 -36.88 -15.02 -7.99
C GLY A 343 -36.83 -14.63 -6.51
N GLY A 344 -38.00 -14.56 -5.89
CA GLY A 344 -38.16 -14.25 -4.47
C GLY A 344 -37.63 -15.34 -3.52
N PRO A 345 -37.64 -15.11 -2.20
CA PRO A 345 -37.35 -16.15 -1.21
C PRO A 345 -38.32 -17.34 -1.34
N GLY A 346 -37.86 -18.56 -1.24
CA GLY A 346 -38.70 -19.77 -1.27
C GLY A 346 -39.15 -20.25 -2.65
N THR A 347 -38.76 -19.60 -3.77
CA THR A 347 -39.14 -20.00 -5.14
C THR A 347 -38.33 -21.19 -5.69
N GLY A 348 -37.59 -21.89 -4.86
CA GLY A 348 -36.85 -23.10 -5.27
C GLY A 348 -35.60 -22.86 -6.12
N LYS A 349 -34.99 -21.64 -6.12
CA LYS A 349 -33.74 -21.35 -6.85
C LYS A 349 -32.62 -22.34 -6.54
N THR A 350 -32.43 -22.66 -5.28
CA THR A 350 -31.38 -23.63 -4.85
C THR A 350 -31.67 -25.02 -5.42
N THR A 351 -32.95 -25.43 -5.46
CA THR A 351 -33.38 -26.71 -6.05
C THR A 351 -33.07 -26.72 -7.55
N THR A 352 -33.42 -25.65 -8.27
CA THR A 352 -33.11 -25.48 -9.70
C THR A 352 -31.60 -25.57 -9.96
N ILE A 353 -30.80 -24.81 -9.22
CA ILE A 353 -29.33 -24.83 -9.37
C ILE A 353 -28.76 -26.22 -9.10
N ASN A 354 -29.18 -26.90 -8.03
CA ASN A 354 -28.76 -28.27 -7.74
C ASN A 354 -29.15 -29.25 -8.85
N THR A 355 -30.29 -29.06 -9.47
CA THR A 355 -30.70 -29.89 -10.60
C THR A 355 -29.84 -29.64 -11.84
N ILE A 356 -29.51 -28.39 -12.12
CA ILE A 356 -28.57 -28.02 -13.20
C ILE A 356 -27.19 -28.66 -12.96
N ILE A 357 -26.64 -28.57 -11.74
CA ILE A 357 -25.37 -29.20 -11.39
C ILE A 357 -25.44 -30.71 -11.63
N ARG A 358 -26.48 -31.39 -11.12
CA ARG A 358 -26.66 -32.84 -11.30
C ARG A 358 -26.82 -33.24 -12.75
N TYR A 359 -27.43 -32.37 -13.56
CA TYR A 359 -27.58 -32.63 -15.01
C TYR A 359 -26.18 -32.73 -15.66
N PHE A 360 -25.26 -31.81 -15.34
CA PHE A 360 -23.91 -31.80 -15.89
C PHE A 360 -22.96 -32.82 -15.26
N GLU A 361 -23.21 -33.25 -14.01
CA GLU A 361 -22.43 -34.32 -13.36
C GLU A 361 -22.70 -35.71 -13.95
N LEU A 362 -23.82 -35.87 -14.68
CA LEU A 362 -24.19 -37.15 -15.30
C LEU A 362 -23.71 -37.25 -16.78
N GLU A 363 -23.04 -36.23 -17.27
CA GLU A 363 -22.29 -36.26 -18.52
C GLU A 363 -20.93 -36.92 -18.38
#